data_ba7663a08075a30a996b3a1c279c061a
#
_entry.id   ba7663a08075a30a996b3a1c279c061a
#
_cell.length_a   1.000
_cell.length_b   1.000
_cell.length_c   1.000
_cell.angle_alpha   90.00
_cell.angle_beta   90.00
_cell.angle_gamma   90.00
#
_symmetry.space_group_name_H-M   'P 1'
#
loop_
_entity.id
_entity.type
_entity.pdbx_description
1 polymer ?
#
loop_
_entity_poly.entity_id
_entity_poly.type
_entity_poly.pdbx_seq_one_letter_code
_entity_poly.pdbx_strand_id
1 'polypeptide(L)'
;MTTTTGASFDIPFIAKYQPSKIHEFEQLDENTITIIHSLILMDNLNIMFYGDSGSGKTSIINAMIREYYNKCASTTAIQENILILNSLREQGIQYYRNDVKVFCQTMSMIPNRKKIVLLDDIDLINEQGQQVFRNCIDKYSHNVHFISSCTNIQKVVDTFQSRNIIMKINQLNQGCLNKIMLKIKVNEGLSITTDAEGFLLQVSNGSVRTLINYLEKIKLIDREITFDLANKICTNISFHRFEEYTREILRCGGGGGGGGGGGGGDPDACLRAANAILFQLNDEGYSVLDILDNYFLFVKLTPLFDEDTKYRITSLVCKYITIFHNIHEHDIELALFTNNLLGLRLGLRPHTTQSYDPC
;
A
#
# COMPACT_ATOMS: atom_id res chain seq x y z
N MET A 1 18.50 12.78 -43.32
CA MET A 1 18.74 13.50 -42.06
C MET A 1 17.62 13.12 -41.11
N THR A 2 17.81 12.05 -40.36
CA THR A 2 16.87 11.53 -39.36
C THR A 2 17.26 12.12 -38.02
N THR A 3 16.49 13.09 -37.55
CA THR A 3 16.61 13.66 -36.21
C THR A 3 16.13 12.62 -35.19
N THR A 4 17.05 11.94 -34.57
CA THR A 4 16.82 11.17 -33.34
C THR A 4 16.49 12.17 -32.23
N THR A 5 15.21 12.34 -31.93
CA THR A 5 14.73 12.97 -30.70
C THR A 5 15.23 12.15 -29.53
N GLY A 6 16.20 12.68 -28.78
CA GLY A 6 16.68 12.11 -27.55
C GLY A 6 15.50 11.93 -26.59
N ALA A 7 15.20 10.68 -26.24
CA ALA A 7 14.29 10.37 -25.16
C ALA A 7 14.86 10.98 -23.88
N SER A 8 14.29 12.09 -23.42
CA SER A 8 14.45 12.50 -22.03
C SER A 8 13.85 11.38 -21.20
N PHE A 9 14.68 10.67 -20.43
CA PHE A 9 14.18 9.72 -19.45
C PHE A 9 13.30 10.50 -18.47
N ASP A 10 11.99 10.40 -18.65
CA ASP A 10 11.05 11.02 -17.74
C ASP A 10 11.25 10.41 -16.34
N ILE A 11 11.48 11.30 -15.37
CA ILE A 11 11.63 10.91 -13.97
C ILE A 11 10.33 10.22 -13.54
N PRO A 12 10.37 9.02 -12.93
CA PRO A 12 9.17 8.33 -12.45
C PRO A 12 8.28 9.24 -11.59
N PHE A 13 6.98 9.15 -11.75
CA PHE A 13 6.02 10.02 -11.04
C PHE A 13 6.20 9.98 -9.52
N ILE A 14 6.56 8.81 -8.97
CA ILE A 14 6.86 8.67 -7.54
C ILE A 14 7.98 9.63 -7.12
N ALA A 15 9.03 9.78 -7.90
CA ALA A 15 10.14 10.69 -7.59
C ALA A 15 9.79 12.14 -7.91
N LYS A 16 9.07 12.39 -9.03
CA LYS A 16 8.69 13.72 -9.51
C LYS A 16 7.71 14.42 -8.55
N TYR A 17 6.74 13.68 -8.01
CA TYR A 17 5.69 14.22 -7.15
C TYR A 17 5.94 13.98 -5.65
N GLN A 18 7.13 13.47 -5.28
CA GLN A 18 7.50 13.31 -3.88
C GLN A 18 7.62 14.69 -3.21
N PRO A 19 6.89 14.95 -2.11
CA PRO A 19 7.04 16.21 -1.38
C PRO A 19 8.47 16.43 -0.91
N SER A 20 8.95 17.66 -1.03
CA SER A 20 10.31 18.03 -0.64
C SER A 20 10.40 18.61 0.77
N LYS A 21 9.31 19.19 1.25
CA LYS A 21 9.20 19.84 2.56
C LYS A 21 8.11 19.22 3.42
N ILE A 22 8.25 19.29 4.74
CA ILE A 22 7.34 18.65 5.69
C ILE A 22 5.91 19.22 5.58
N HIS A 23 5.74 20.51 5.35
CA HIS A 23 4.43 21.15 5.24
C HIS A 23 3.66 20.81 3.95
N GLU A 24 4.30 20.15 2.97
CA GLU A 24 3.65 19.70 1.73
C GLU A 24 2.89 18.38 1.90
N PHE A 25 3.03 17.72 3.06
CA PHE A 25 2.37 16.44 3.34
C PHE A 25 0.95 16.69 3.88
N GLU A 26 -0.05 16.49 3.04
CA GLU A 26 -1.48 16.63 3.35
C GLU A 26 -1.99 15.72 4.49
N GLN A 27 -1.22 14.67 4.84
CA GLN A 27 -1.57 13.71 5.88
C GLN A 27 -1.10 14.08 7.27
N LEU A 28 -0.22 15.09 7.38
CA LEU A 28 0.32 15.54 8.66
C LEU A 28 -0.55 16.65 9.23
N ASP A 29 -0.98 16.46 10.48
CA ASP A 29 -1.65 17.51 11.23
C ASP A 29 -0.67 18.62 11.59
N GLU A 30 -1.16 19.86 11.74
CA GLU A 30 -0.33 21.00 12.12
C GLU A 30 0.46 20.76 13.42
N ASN A 31 -0.14 20.04 14.38
CA ASN A 31 0.53 19.65 15.63
C ASN A 31 1.74 18.74 15.36
N THR A 32 1.58 17.75 14.48
CA THR A 32 2.65 16.82 14.10
C THR A 32 3.79 17.56 13.39
N ILE A 33 3.46 18.47 12.47
CA ILE A 33 4.43 19.34 11.79
C ILE A 33 5.20 20.18 12.82
N THR A 34 4.51 20.81 13.76
CA THR A 34 5.11 21.62 14.83
C THR A 34 6.05 20.81 15.72
N ILE A 35 5.65 19.57 16.07
CA ILE A 35 6.50 18.64 16.84
C ILE A 35 7.77 18.32 16.06
N ILE A 36 7.67 17.95 14.78
CA ILE A 36 8.84 17.63 13.96
C ILE A 36 9.78 18.83 13.86
N HIS A 37 9.26 20.04 13.61
CA HIS A 37 10.09 21.25 13.57
C HIS A 37 10.77 21.54 14.93
N SER A 38 10.06 21.34 16.04
CA SER A 38 10.63 21.51 17.37
C SER A 38 11.77 20.51 17.64
N LEU A 39 11.63 19.25 17.19
CA LEU A 39 12.67 18.24 17.32
C LEU A 39 13.90 18.55 16.46
N ILE A 40 13.69 19.09 15.25
CA ILE A 40 14.79 19.60 14.40
C ILE A 40 15.54 20.75 15.08
N LEU A 41 14.81 21.68 15.71
CA LEU A 41 15.42 22.82 16.43
C LEU A 41 16.16 22.38 17.69
N MET A 42 15.64 21.38 18.41
CA MET A 42 16.27 20.82 19.62
C MET A 42 17.45 19.89 19.31
N ASP A 43 17.76 19.65 18.05
CA ASP A 43 18.78 18.69 17.61
C ASP A 43 18.60 17.29 18.25
N ASN A 44 17.33 16.83 18.30
CA ASN A 44 16.95 15.51 18.84
C ASN A 44 16.04 14.77 17.85
N LEU A 45 16.63 14.03 16.93
CA LEU A 45 15.93 13.32 15.86
C LEU A 45 15.95 11.79 16.04
N ASN A 46 15.91 11.30 17.28
CA ASN A 46 15.67 9.89 17.54
C ASN A 46 14.17 9.62 17.44
N ILE A 47 13.71 9.33 16.22
CA ILE A 47 12.29 9.23 15.89
C ILE A 47 12.02 7.89 15.20
N MET A 48 10.89 7.27 15.55
CA MET A 48 10.37 6.10 14.88
C MET A 48 8.99 6.39 14.29
N PHE A 49 8.87 6.33 12.97
CA PHE A 49 7.61 6.44 12.27
C PHE A 49 6.98 5.07 12.05
N TYR A 50 5.74 4.88 12.46
CA TYR A 50 5.00 3.66 12.17
C TYR A 50 3.69 3.93 11.45
N GLY A 51 3.24 2.97 10.64
CA GLY A 51 2.01 3.07 9.87
C GLY A 51 2.03 2.14 8.66
N ASP A 52 0.92 2.08 7.94
CA ASP A 52 0.74 1.15 6.85
C ASP A 52 1.72 1.36 5.68
N SER A 53 1.91 0.31 4.87
CA SER A 53 2.73 0.41 3.66
C SER A 53 2.14 1.44 2.69
N GLY A 54 3.00 2.25 2.08
CA GLY A 54 2.55 3.31 1.15
C GLY A 54 1.97 4.56 1.81
N SER A 55 1.97 4.68 3.16
CA SER A 55 1.53 5.88 3.89
C SER A 55 2.50 7.06 3.79
N GLY A 56 3.65 6.92 3.15
CA GLY A 56 4.62 8.01 2.95
C GLY A 56 5.68 8.17 4.03
N LYS A 57 5.87 7.20 4.96
CA LYS A 57 6.89 7.25 6.03
C LYS A 57 8.28 7.65 5.54
N THR A 58 8.80 6.90 4.58
CA THR A 58 10.15 7.15 4.01
C THR A 58 10.22 8.51 3.32
N SER A 59 9.13 8.97 2.71
CA SER A 59 9.07 10.31 2.09
C SER A 59 9.13 11.44 3.13
N ILE A 60 8.42 11.28 4.25
CA ILE A 60 8.46 12.23 5.39
C ILE A 60 9.87 12.28 5.98
N ILE A 61 10.48 11.12 6.20
CA ILE A 61 11.87 11.03 6.71
C ILE A 61 12.84 11.77 5.78
N ASN A 62 12.73 11.55 4.47
CA ASN A 62 13.58 12.22 3.50
C ASN A 62 13.38 13.75 3.49
N ALA A 63 12.14 14.22 3.61
CA ALA A 63 11.85 15.64 3.74
C ALA A 63 12.43 16.22 5.03
N MET A 64 12.27 15.52 6.16
CA MET A 64 12.85 15.90 7.45
C MET A 64 14.38 15.98 7.41
N ILE A 65 15.05 15.02 6.80
CA ILE A 65 16.51 15.00 6.61
C ILE A 65 16.96 16.21 5.75
N ARG A 66 16.22 16.50 4.67
CA ARG A 66 16.49 17.67 3.82
C ARG A 66 16.37 18.98 4.61
N GLU A 67 15.33 19.11 5.43
CA GLU A 67 15.15 20.30 6.27
C GLU A 67 16.20 20.40 7.36
N TYR A 68 16.60 19.29 7.97
CA TYR A 68 17.66 19.27 9.00
C TYR A 68 19.00 19.74 8.45
N TYR A 69 19.41 19.30 7.26
CA TYR A 69 20.67 19.73 6.61
C TYR A 69 20.51 20.98 5.74
N ASN A 70 19.32 21.58 5.70
CA ASN A 70 18.99 22.68 4.80
C ASN A 70 20.02 23.81 4.88
N LYS A 71 20.54 24.23 3.71
CA LYS A 71 21.49 25.35 3.51
C LYS A 71 22.92 25.18 4.07
N CYS A 72 23.25 24.07 4.70
CA CYS A 72 24.53 23.96 5.43
C CYS A 72 25.66 23.25 4.67
N ALA A 73 25.38 22.53 3.56
CA ALA A 73 26.42 21.73 2.91
C ALA A 73 26.14 21.39 1.44
N SER A 74 27.20 20.97 0.74
CA SER A 74 27.10 20.38 -0.58
C SER A 74 26.34 19.03 -0.51
N THR A 75 25.71 18.64 -1.60
CA THR A 75 24.95 17.37 -1.72
C THR A 75 25.81 16.16 -1.34
N THR A 76 27.09 16.18 -1.70
CA THR A 76 28.07 15.13 -1.37
C THR A 76 28.31 15.00 0.12
N ALA A 77 28.52 16.13 0.84
CA ALA A 77 28.72 16.12 2.28
C ALA A 77 27.48 15.63 3.04
N ILE A 78 26.28 15.92 2.52
CA ILE A 78 25.02 15.40 3.10
C ILE A 78 24.97 13.89 2.94
N GLN A 79 25.30 13.35 1.75
CA GLN A 79 25.28 11.90 1.50
C GLN A 79 26.27 11.13 2.39
N GLU A 80 27.45 11.70 2.66
CA GLU A 80 28.45 11.08 3.55
C GLU A 80 28.03 11.10 5.03
N ASN A 81 27.14 12.01 5.42
CA ASN A 81 26.61 12.09 6.77
C ASN A 81 25.35 11.25 7.01
N ILE A 82 24.84 10.54 6.00
CA ILE A 82 23.66 9.71 6.09
C ILE A 82 24.03 8.27 5.78
N LEU A 83 23.76 7.38 6.72
CA LEU A 83 23.84 5.93 6.51
C LEU A 83 22.42 5.35 6.42
N ILE A 84 22.08 4.83 5.25
CA ILE A 84 20.78 4.20 5.01
C ILE A 84 20.93 2.69 5.13
N LEU A 85 20.22 2.10 6.06
CA LEU A 85 20.17 0.66 6.30
C LEU A 85 18.78 0.17 5.91
N ASN A 86 18.71 -0.58 4.82
CA ASN A 86 17.49 -1.22 4.36
C ASN A 86 17.52 -2.68 4.78
N SER A 87 16.43 -3.17 5.35
CA SER A 87 16.26 -4.56 5.76
C SER A 87 16.37 -5.58 4.61
N LEU A 88 16.12 -5.14 3.36
CA LEU A 88 16.21 -5.97 2.16
C LEU A 88 17.63 -6.40 1.77
N ARG A 89 18.65 -5.75 2.29
CA ARG A 89 20.02 -6.21 2.14
C ARG A 89 20.27 -7.20 3.27
N GLU A 90 20.53 -8.45 2.95
CA GLU A 90 20.96 -9.50 3.90
C GLU A 90 22.34 -9.18 4.48
N GLN A 91 22.42 -8.09 5.20
CA GLN A 91 23.61 -7.70 5.94
C GLN A 91 23.56 -8.44 7.27
N GLY A 92 24.53 -9.37 7.45
CA GLY A 92 24.64 -10.12 8.69
C GLY A 92 24.85 -9.19 9.90
N ILE A 93 24.56 -9.71 11.11
CA ILE A 93 24.74 -8.98 12.40
C ILE A 93 26.13 -8.37 12.53
N GLN A 94 27.15 -8.98 11.92
CA GLN A 94 28.54 -8.50 11.93
C GLN A 94 28.65 -7.12 11.25
N TYR A 95 27.96 -6.89 10.14
CA TYR A 95 27.90 -5.59 9.48
C TYR A 95 27.32 -4.52 10.42
N TYR A 96 26.21 -4.79 11.07
CA TYR A 96 25.60 -3.85 12.02
C TYR A 96 26.51 -3.55 13.21
N ARG A 97 27.32 -4.52 13.66
CA ARG A 97 28.26 -4.33 14.78
C ARG A 97 29.50 -3.54 14.39
N ASN A 98 30.02 -3.71 13.19
CA ASN A 98 31.28 -3.12 12.77
C ASN A 98 31.09 -1.83 11.98
N ASP A 99 30.39 -1.87 10.85
CA ASP A 99 30.30 -0.72 9.93
C ASP A 99 29.43 0.41 10.50
N VAL A 100 28.30 0.09 11.11
CA VAL A 100 27.46 1.09 11.81
C VAL A 100 28.25 1.71 12.96
N LYS A 101 28.99 0.92 13.73
CA LYS A 101 29.82 1.42 14.83
C LYS A 101 30.90 2.40 14.32
N VAL A 102 31.62 2.02 13.27
CA VAL A 102 32.63 2.90 12.64
C VAL A 102 32.00 4.20 12.17
N PHE A 103 30.85 4.10 11.47
CA PHE A 103 30.11 5.29 11.04
C PHE A 103 29.71 6.20 12.21
N CYS A 104 29.25 5.64 13.33
CA CYS A 104 28.84 6.40 14.52
C CYS A 104 30.04 7.02 15.27
N GLN A 105 31.23 6.44 15.16
CA GLN A 105 32.45 6.97 15.80
C GLN A 105 33.11 8.11 15.03
N THR A 106 32.92 8.14 13.71
CA THR A 106 33.47 9.22 12.88
C THR A 106 32.66 10.51 13.06
N MET A 107 33.35 11.65 13.08
CA MET A 107 32.70 12.96 13.20
C MET A 107 31.90 13.34 11.96
N SER A 108 30.92 14.23 12.15
CA SER A 108 30.15 14.81 11.05
C SER A 108 31.02 15.69 10.17
N MET A 109 30.82 15.62 8.86
CA MET A 109 31.45 16.53 7.89
C MET A 109 30.84 17.93 7.91
N ILE A 110 29.64 18.07 8.48
CA ILE A 110 28.89 19.34 8.53
C ILE A 110 29.02 19.94 9.92
N PRO A 111 29.56 21.15 10.08
CA PRO A 111 29.67 21.81 11.38
C PRO A 111 28.32 21.97 12.05
N ASN A 112 28.26 21.73 13.34
CA ASN A 112 27.07 21.88 14.18
C ASN A 112 25.85 21.02 13.73
N ARG A 113 26.08 19.94 13.01
CA ARG A 113 25.05 18.95 12.65
C ARG A 113 25.53 17.55 12.94
N LYS A 114 24.69 16.72 13.50
CA LYS A 114 24.97 15.30 13.73
C LYS A 114 24.77 14.48 12.47
N LYS A 115 25.37 13.31 12.44
CA LYS A 115 25.11 12.31 11.41
C LYS A 115 23.73 11.67 11.60
N ILE A 116 23.22 11.04 10.56
CA ILE A 116 21.93 10.35 10.60
C ILE A 116 22.13 8.89 10.17
N VAL A 117 21.63 7.97 10.97
CA VAL A 117 21.42 6.57 10.62
C VAL A 117 19.93 6.39 10.38
N LEU A 118 19.56 6.04 9.15
CA LEU A 118 18.20 5.73 8.75
C LEU A 118 18.01 4.21 8.73
N LEU A 119 17.07 3.72 9.53
CA LEU A 119 16.66 2.32 9.62
C LEU A 119 15.29 2.17 8.96
N ASP A 120 15.27 1.78 7.68
CA ASP A 120 14.00 1.60 6.97
C ASP A 120 13.50 0.17 7.20
N ASP A 121 12.20 0.04 7.53
CA ASP A 121 11.51 -1.22 7.85
C ASP A 121 12.22 -2.05 8.94
N ILE A 122 12.46 -1.44 10.11
CA ILE A 122 13.16 -2.08 11.24
C ILE A 122 12.45 -3.35 11.76
N ASP A 123 11.15 -3.49 11.54
CA ASP A 123 10.34 -4.65 11.89
C ASP A 123 10.69 -5.92 11.09
N LEU A 124 11.45 -5.79 9.99
CA LEU A 124 12.00 -6.90 9.23
C LEU A 124 13.39 -7.34 9.74
N ILE A 125 14.02 -6.53 10.58
CA ILE A 125 15.31 -6.84 11.17
C ILE A 125 15.07 -7.75 12.41
N ASN A 126 15.87 -8.81 12.56
CA ASN A 126 15.75 -9.70 13.70
C ASN A 126 16.05 -8.99 15.04
N GLU A 127 15.56 -9.54 16.15
CA GLU A 127 15.68 -8.93 17.48
C GLU A 127 17.13 -8.65 17.87
N GLN A 128 18.07 -9.55 17.52
CA GLN A 128 19.49 -9.37 17.81
C GLN A 128 20.07 -8.15 17.07
N GLY A 129 19.65 -7.90 15.84
CA GLY A 129 20.01 -6.71 15.08
C GLY A 129 19.43 -5.44 15.73
N GLN A 130 18.16 -5.45 16.11
CA GLN A 130 17.52 -4.34 16.80
C GLN A 130 18.22 -3.99 18.12
N GLN A 131 18.70 -4.99 18.88
CA GLN A 131 19.47 -4.79 20.11
C GLN A 131 20.85 -4.14 19.85
N VAL A 132 21.48 -4.40 18.70
CA VAL A 132 22.71 -3.69 18.29
C VAL A 132 22.43 -2.21 18.11
N PHE A 133 21.35 -1.85 17.41
CA PHE A 133 20.97 -0.45 17.20
C PHE A 133 20.61 0.24 18.51
N ARG A 134 19.88 -0.44 19.43
CA ARG A 134 19.66 0.07 20.79
C ARG A 134 20.95 0.47 21.47
N ASN A 135 21.96 -0.41 21.44
CA ASN A 135 23.27 -0.15 22.05
C ASN A 135 23.99 1.02 21.35
N CYS A 136 23.80 1.20 20.04
CA CYS A 136 24.35 2.33 19.31
C CYS A 136 23.67 3.63 19.69
N ILE A 137 22.35 3.68 19.88
CA ILE A 137 21.63 4.85 20.37
C ILE A 137 22.17 5.28 21.73
N ASP A 138 22.30 4.34 22.69
CA ASP A 138 22.77 4.64 24.05
C ASP A 138 24.19 5.23 24.05
N LYS A 139 25.06 4.77 23.15
CA LYS A 139 26.47 5.19 23.13
C LYS A 139 26.75 6.41 22.29
N TYR A 140 26.03 6.62 21.19
CA TYR A 140 26.40 7.58 20.14
C TYR A 140 25.33 8.66 19.88
N SER A 141 24.30 8.79 20.74
CA SER A 141 23.25 9.82 20.60
C SER A 141 23.79 11.25 20.62
N HIS A 142 24.99 11.46 21.16
CA HIS A 142 25.66 12.76 21.13
C HIS A 142 26.20 13.14 19.74
N ASN A 143 26.50 12.16 18.88
CA ASN A 143 27.12 12.34 17.55
C ASN A 143 26.20 11.97 16.40
N VAL A 144 25.19 11.09 16.63
CA VAL A 144 24.37 10.50 15.59
C VAL A 144 22.89 10.48 16.01
N HIS A 145 22.01 10.80 15.06
CA HIS A 145 20.57 10.61 15.17
C HIS A 145 20.17 9.27 14.54
N PHE A 146 19.22 8.60 15.16
CA PHE A 146 18.65 7.35 14.65
C PHE A 146 17.19 7.58 14.28
N ILE A 147 16.92 7.59 12.98
CA ILE A 147 15.57 7.71 12.45
C ILE A 147 15.16 6.35 11.92
N SER A 148 14.00 5.86 12.30
CA SER A 148 13.53 4.55 11.89
C SER A 148 12.10 4.59 11.34
N SER A 149 11.78 3.63 10.47
CA SER A 149 10.42 3.36 10.01
C SER A 149 10.03 1.92 10.32
N CYS A 150 8.76 1.65 10.54
CA CYS A 150 8.21 0.31 10.62
C CYS A 150 6.75 0.26 10.14
N THR A 151 6.30 -0.90 9.71
CA THR A 151 4.89 -1.16 9.41
C THR A 151 4.18 -1.75 10.63
N ASN A 152 4.83 -2.69 11.32
CA ASN A 152 4.27 -3.34 12.50
C ASN A 152 5.13 -3.05 13.75
N ILE A 153 4.60 -2.18 14.62
CA ILE A 153 5.28 -1.80 15.86
C ILE A 153 5.48 -2.99 16.82
N GLN A 154 4.60 -4.01 16.79
CA GLN A 154 4.69 -5.18 17.67
C GLN A 154 5.92 -6.05 17.39
N LYS A 155 6.49 -5.96 16.18
CA LYS A 155 7.73 -6.67 15.82
C LYS A 155 9.00 -5.90 16.24
N VAL A 156 8.84 -4.69 16.76
CA VAL A 156 9.96 -3.87 17.23
C VAL A 156 10.14 -4.08 18.73
N VAL A 157 11.36 -4.37 19.16
CA VAL A 157 11.69 -4.65 20.58
C VAL A 157 11.41 -3.43 21.45
N ASP A 158 10.72 -3.61 22.58
CA ASP A 158 10.31 -2.52 23.50
C ASP A 158 11.49 -1.67 23.96
N THR A 159 12.65 -2.27 24.15
CA THR A 159 13.87 -1.57 24.54
C THR A 159 14.42 -0.63 23.48
N PHE A 160 14.08 -0.84 22.20
CA PHE A 160 14.37 0.10 21.12
C PHE A 160 13.29 1.18 21.04
N GLN A 161 12.01 0.80 21.19
CA GLN A 161 10.89 1.74 21.19
C GLN A 161 11.03 2.82 22.25
N SER A 162 11.42 2.45 23.48
CA SER A 162 11.54 3.39 24.61
C SER A 162 12.63 4.48 24.44
N ARG A 163 13.51 4.34 23.45
CA ARG A 163 14.60 5.29 23.14
C ARG A 163 14.27 6.25 22.00
N ASN A 164 13.16 6.01 21.33
CA ASN A 164 12.73 6.78 20.18
C ASN A 164 11.40 7.48 20.46
N ILE A 165 11.21 8.64 19.86
CA ILE A 165 9.92 9.31 19.83
C ILE A 165 9.07 8.60 18.76
N ILE A 166 7.99 7.98 19.19
CA ILE A 166 7.13 7.19 18.30
C ILE A 166 6.06 8.10 17.70
N MET A 167 6.01 8.12 16.36
CA MET A 167 5.04 8.93 15.61
C MET A 167 4.23 8.06 14.67
N LYS A 168 2.90 8.07 14.83
CA LYS A 168 1.99 7.35 13.94
C LYS A 168 1.73 8.15 12.68
N ILE A 169 1.88 7.52 11.53
CA ILE A 169 1.49 8.08 10.23
C ILE A 169 0.26 7.32 9.74
N ASN A 170 -0.86 8.03 9.70
CA ASN A 170 -2.12 7.47 9.21
C ASN A 170 -2.12 7.39 7.69
N GLN A 171 -2.99 6.53 7.16
CA GLN A 171 -3.28 6.53 5.73
C GLN A 171 -3.96 7.85 5.33
N LEU A 172 -3.77 8.24 4.06
CA LEU A 172 -4.44 9.43 3.53
C LEU A 172 -5.94 9.20 3.40
N ASN A 173 -6.69 10.20 3.79
CA ASN A 173 -8.13 10.25 3.52
C ASN A 173 -8.38 10.37 2.00
N GLN A 174 -9.52 9.89 1.54
CA GLN A 174 -9.89 9.98 0.11
C GLN A 174 -9.84 11.43 -0.41
N GLY A 175 -10.19 12.42 0.42
CA GLY A 175 -10.09 13.84 0.06
C GLY A 175 -8.67 14.30 -0.24
N CYS A 176 -7.68 13.87 0.56
CA CYS A 176 -6.28 14.18 0.33
C CYS A 176 -5.73 13.45 -0.91
N LEU A 177 -6.11 12.18 -1.11
CA LEU A 177 -5.75 11.44 -2.32
C LEU A 177 -6.32 12.10 -3.57
N ASN A 178 -7.57 12.59 -3.52
CA ASN A 178 -8.19 13.30 -4.63
C ASN A 178 -7.41 14.57 -4.99
N LYS A 179 -6.98 15.37 -4.01
CA LYS A 179 -6.14 16.55 -4.25
C LYS A 179 -4.84 16.19 -4.96
N ILE A 180 -4.16 15.12 -4.54
CA ILE A 180 -2.92 14.63 -5.17
C ILE A 180 -3.22 14.19 -6.62
N MET A 181 -4.27 13.43 -6.84
CA MET A 181 -4.70 12.97 -8.17
C MET A 181 -4.98 14.14 -9.08
N LEU A 182 -5.76 15.14 -8.63
CA LEU A 182 -6.09 16.33 -9.42
C LEU A 182 -4.83 17.15 -9.76
N LYS A 183 -3.91 17.30 -8.82
CA LYS A 183 -2.62 17.96 -9.04
C LYS A 183 -1.82 17.28 -10.15
N ILE A 184 -1.73 15.95 -10.13
CA ILE A 184 -1.01 15.18 -11.14
C ILE A 184 -1.76 15.23 -12.48
N LYS A 185 -3.10 15.06 -12.44
CA LYS A 185 -3.95 15.13 -13.64
C LYS A 185 -3.74 16.44 -14.43
N VAL A 186 -3.75 17.57 -13.72
CA VAL A 186 -3.55 18.90 -14.35
C VAL A 186 -2.13 19.05 -14.88
N ASN A 187 -1.13 18.68 -14.10
CA ASN A 187 0.28 18.85 -14.47
C ASN A 187 0.70 17.97 -15.67
N GLU A 188 0.14 16.77 -15.77
CA GLU A 188 0.48 15.79 -16.82
C GLU A 188 -0.53 15.82 -17.99
N GLY A 189 -1.60 16.59 -17.87
CA GLY A 189 -2.64 16.68 -18.91
C GLY A 189 -3.39 15.36 -19.13
N LEU A 190 -3.70 14.61 -18.04
CA LEU A 190 -4.37 13.33 -18.14
C LEU A 190 -5.88 13.51 -18.39
N SER A 191 -6.43 12.80 -19.36
CA SER A 191 -7.87 12.77 -19.65
C SER A 191 -8.49 11.56 -18.93
N ILE A 192 -9.11 11.80 -17.78
CA ILE A 192 -9.74 10.76 -16.93
C ILE A 192 -11.19 11.17 -16.68
N THR A 193 -12.15 10.25 -16.90
CA THR A 193 -13.56 10.48 -16.61
C THR A 193 -13.81 10.49 -15.10
N THR A 194 -14.88 11.17 -14.64
CA THR A 194 -15.22 11.26 -13.20
C THR A 194 -15.45 9.90 -12.55
N ASP A 195 -16.06 8.96 -13.28
CA ASP A 195 -16.31 7.60 -12.79
C ASP A 195 -14.99 6.82 -12.61
N ALA A 196 -14.05 6.99 -13.56
CA ALA A 196 -12.72 6.41 -13.46
C ALA A 196 -11.89 7.01 -12.32
N GLU A 197 -12.02 8.32 -12.04
CA GLU A 197 -11.38 8.97 -10.88
C GLU A 197 -11.86 8.35 -9.57
N GLY A 198 -13.19 8.22 -9.39
CA GLY A 198 -13.78 7.58 -8.23
C GLY A 198 -13.28 6.15 -8.04
N PHE A 199 -13.21 5.39 -9.12
CA PHE A 199 -12.67 4.02 -9.11
C PHE A 199 -11.20 3.95 -8.71
N LEU A 200 -10.33 4.81 -9.28
CA LEU A 200 -8.91 4.87 -8.95
C LEU A 200 -8.67 5.16 -7.45
N LEU A 201 -9.44 6.09 -6.88
CA LEU A 201 -9.37 6.41 -5.46
C LEU A 201 -9.78 5.22 -4.57
N GLN A 202 -10.79 4.46 -4.98
CA GLN A 202 -11.25 3.29 -4.24
C GLN A 202 -10.24 2.14 -4.29
N VAL A 203 -9.71 1.83 -5.48
CA VAL A 203 -8.75 0.72 -5.69
C VAL A 203 -7.39 1.04 -5.06
N SER A 204 -7.00 2.32 -4.97
CA SER A 204 -5.75 2.72 -4.31
C SER A 204 -5.73 2.44 -2.80
N ASN A 205 -6.89 2.19 -2.18
CA ASN A 205 -7.06 1.81 -0.78
C ASN A 205 -6.22 2.64 0.22
N GLY A 206 -6.19 3.96 0.05
CA GLY A 206 -5.43 4.87 0.92
C GLY A 206 -3.93 4.96 0.61
N SER A 207 -3.41 4.19 -0.34
CA SER A 207 -1.98 4.19 -0.70
C SER A 207 -1.66 5.20 -1.80
N VAL A 208 -0.90 6.23 -1.45
CA VAL A 208 -0.39 7.22 -2.43
C VAL A 208 0.49 6.58 -3.48
N ARG A 209 1.33 5.62 -3.08
CA ARG A 209 2.24 4.91 -3.99
C ARG A 209 1.46 4.19 -5.09
N THR A 210 0.41 3.48 -4.71
CA THR A 210 -0.45 2.76 -5.65
C THR A 210 -1.17 3.73 -6.60
N LEU A 211 -1.72 4.82 -6.07
CA LEU A 211 -2.38 5.85 -6.87
C LEU A 211 -1.43 6.47 -7.90
N ILE A 212 -0.24 6.88 -7.48
CA ILE A 212 0.76 7.48 -8.39
C ILE A 212 1.18 6.49 -9.47
N ASN A 213 1.41 5.21 -9.13
CA ASN A 213 1.74 4.17 -10.11
C ASN A 213 0.63 3.96 -11.13
N TYR A 214 -0.65 4.02 -10.71
CA TYR A 214 -1.77 3.95 -11.65
C TYR A 214 -1.82 5.15 -12.58
N LEU A 215 -1.60 6.36 -12.07
CA LEU A 215 -1.56 7.58 -12.89
C LEU A 215 -0.39 7.54 -13.90
N GLU A 216 0.75 6.99 -13.50
CA GLU A 216 1.88 6.79 -14.41
C GLU A 216 1.57 5.78 -15.52
N LYS A 217 0.94 4.63 -15.18
CA LYS A 217 0.44 3.66 -16.18
C LYS A 217 -0.55 4.32 -17.15
N ILE A 218 -1.46 5.16 -16.64
CA ILE A 218 -2.45 5.90 -17.45
C ILE A 218 -1.73 6.84 -18.40
N LYS A 219 -0.70 7.57 -17.96
CA LYS A 219 0.07 8.47 -18.82
C LYS A 219 0.69 7.75 -20.01
N LEU A 220 1.18 6.52 -19.81
CA LEU A 220 1.79 5.74 -20.89
C LEU A 220 0.81 5.31 -21.99
N ILE A 221 -0.50 5.31 -21.69
CA ILE A 221 -1.53 4.88 -22.65
C ILE A 221 -1.94 6.02 -23.60
N ASP A 222 -1.81 7.27 -23.16
CA ASP A 222 -2.08 8.50 -23.91
C ASP A 222 -3.47 8.50 -24.63
N ARG A 223 -4.51 8.04 -23.89
CA ARG A 223 -5.91 8.00 -24.32
C ARG A 223 -6.81 8.47 -23.20
N GLU A 224 -8.05 8.85 -23.54
CA GLU A 224 -9.08 9.09 -22.53
C GLU A 224 -9.38 7.81 -21.73
N ILE A 225 -9.30 7.91 -20.43
CA ILE A 225 -9.49 6.79 -19.51
C ILE A 225 -10.93 6.75 -19.04
N THR A 226 -11.64 5.75 -19.54
CA THR A 226 -12.99 5.38 -19.10
C THR A 226 -12.90 4.39 -17.92
N PHE A 227 -14.04 4.18 -17.24
CA PHE A 227 -14.14 3.20 -16.14
C PHE A 227 -13.67 1.80 -16.54
N ASP A 228 -14.10 1.28 -17.70
CA ASP A 228 -13.73 -0.07 -18.17
C ASP A 228 -12.23 -0.20 -18.43
N LEU A 229 -11.63 0.87 -18.98
CA LEU A 229 -10.19 0.86 -19.23
C LEU A 229 -9.40 0.97 -17.92
N ALA A 230 -9.84 1.81 -16.98
CA ALA A 230 -9.25 1.90 -15.65
C ALA A 230 -9.30 0.57 -14.91
N ASN A 231 -10.43 -0.14 -14.99
CA ASN A 231 -10.59 -1.46 -14.38
C ASN A 231 -9.59 -2.49 -14.96
N LYS A 232 -9.36 -2.48 -16.27
CA LYS A 232 -8.39 -3.41 -16.91
C LYS A 232 -6.94 -3.11 -16.57
N ILE A 233 -6.59 -1.84 -16.30
CA ILE A 233 -5.19 -1.42 -16.11
C ILE A 233 -4.80 -1.39 -14.64
N CYS A 234 -5.73 -1.00 -13.77
CA CYS A 234 -5.46 -0.71 -12.37
C CYS A 234 -5.81 -1.85 -11.42
N THR A 235 -6.46 -2.90 -11.88
CA THR A 235 -6.66 -4.13 -11.12
C THR A 235 -5.75 -5.23 -11.66
N ASN A 236 -5.23 -6.07 -10.78
CA ASN A 236 -4.47 -7.24 -11.19
C ASN A 236 -5.40 -8.24 -11.89
N ILE A 237 -6.57 -8.49 -11.29
CA ILE A 237 -7.62 -9.34 -11.83
C ILE A 237 -8.84 -8.45 -12.12
N SER A 238 -9.39 -8.53 -13.35
CA SER A 238 -10.55 -7.74 -13.74
C SER A 238 -11.77 -8.08 -12.88
N PHE A 239 -12.44 -7.06 -12.35
CA PHE A 239 -13.68 -7.23 -11.57
C PHE A 239 -14.79 -7.91 -12.36
N HIS A 240 -14.78 -7.83 -13.69
CA HIS A 240 -15.73 -8.55 -14.55
C HIS A 240 -15.67 -10.06 -14.36
N ARG A 241 -14.46 -10.63 -14.17
CA ARG A 241 -14.28 -12.07 -13.88
C ARG A 241 -14.94 -12.45 -12.55
N PHE A 242 -14.78 -11.62 -11.53
CA PHE A 242 -15.43 -11.87 -10.23
C PHE A 242 -16.94 -11.64 -10.28
N GLU A 243 -17.42 -10.77 -11.16
CA GLU A 243 -18.83 -10.57 -11.38
C GLU A 243 -19.45 -11.79 -12.07
N GLU A 244 -18.80 -12.35 -13.11
CA GLU A 244 -19.20 -13.60 -13.74
C GLU A 244 -19.23 -14.75 -12.73
N TYR A 245 -18.15 -14.92 -11.97
CA TYR A 245 -18.06 -15.92 -10.90
C TYR A 245 -19.21 -15.79 -9.90
N THR A 246 -19.45 -14.58 -9.44
CA THR A 246 -20.52 -14.31 -8.45
C THR A 246 -21.91 -14.59 -9.04
N ARG A 247 -22.14 -14.24 -10.30
CA ARG A 247 -23.42 -14.54 -10.97
C ARG A 247 -23.66 -16.04 -11.10
N GLU A 248 -22.62 -16.81 -11.41
CA GLU A 248 -22.75 -18.28 -11.47
C GLU A 248 -23.09 -18.86 -10.09
N ILE A 249 -22.45 -18.38 -9.02
CA ILE A 249 -22.78 -18.79 -7.63
C ILE A 249 -24.23 -18.45 -7.28
N LEU A 250 -24.73 -17.26 -7.65
CA LEU A 250 -26.08 -16.83 -7.36
C LEU A 250 -27.12 -17.67 -8.11
N ARG A 251 -26.82 -18.12 -9.35
CA ARG A 251 -27.65 -19.05 -10.08
C ARG A 251 -27.78 -20.40 -9.38
N CYS A 252 -26.70 -20.89 -8.75
CA CYS A 252 -26.69 -22.12 -7.96
C CYS A 252 -27.57 -22.00 -6.70
N GLY A 253 -27.55 -20.84 -6.04
CA GLY A 253 -28.25 -20.59 -4.76
C GLY A 253 -29.77 -20.36 -4.88
N GLY A 254 -30.29 -20.07 -6.08
CA GLY A 254 -31.68 -19.69 -6.34
C GLY A 254 -32.68 -20.86 -6.42
N GLY A 255 -32.28 -22.11 -6.21
CA GLY A 255 -33.08 -23.31 -6.39
C GLY A 255 -33.94 -23.77 -5.22
N GLY A 256 -34.29 -22.90 -4.27
CA GLY A 256 -35.04 -23.27 -3.06
C GLY A 256 -36.25 -22.40 -2.79
N GLY A 257 -37.36 -22.56 -3.51
CA GLY A 257 -38.63 -21.95 -3.08
C GLY A 257 -39.69 -21.83 -4.16
N GLY A 258 -40.53 -22.86 -4.37
CA GLY A 258 -41.89 -22.71 -4.83
C GLY A 258 -42.16 -22.68 -6.33
N GLY A 259 -42.54 -23.82 -6.88
CA GLY A 259 -43.60 -24.00 -7.90
C GLY A 259 -43.44 -23.29 -9.25
N GLY A 260 -43.10 -24.02 -10.29
CA GLY A 260 -43.58 -23.72 -11.65
C GLY A 260 -42.49 -23.28 -12.67
N GLY A 261 -41.99 -24.21 -13.46
CA GLY A 261 -41.61 -23.93 -14.85
C GLY A 261 -40.22 -23.43 -15.17
N GLY A 262 -39.29 -24.35 -15.51
CA GLY A 262 -38.29 -24.06 -16.50
C GLY A 262 -37.07 -23.26 -16.10
N GLY A 263 -35.98 -23.92 -15.72
CA GLY A 263 -34.64 -23.31 -15.76
C GLY A 263 -33.77 -23.47 -14.52
N GLY A 264 -34.05 -24.46 -13.67
CA GLY A 264 -33.10 -24.84 -12.63
C GLY A 264 -31.91 -25.55 -13.24
N GLY A 265 -30.83 -24.81 -13.51
CA GLY A 265 -29.56 -25.43 -13.91
C GLY A 265 -29.10 -26.41 -12.85
N ASP A 266 -28.55 -27.54 -13.29
CA ASP A 266 -27.95 -28.56 -12.46
C ASP A 266 -26.96 -27.87 -11.48
N PRO A 267 -27.17 -27.96 -10.12
CA PRO A 267 -26.31 -27.32 -9.13
C PRO A 267 -24.82 -27.66 -9.33
N ASP A 268 -24.57 -28.92 -9.76
CA ASP A 268 -23.22 -29.39 -10.00
C ASP A 268 -22.60 -28.77 -11.25
N ALA A 269 -23.41 -28.45 -12.26
CA ALA A 269 -22.93 -27.77 -13.46
C ALA A 269 -22.57 -26.31 -13.17
N CYS A 270 -23.40 -25.61 -12.41
CA CYS A 270 -23.09 -24.23 -11.98
C CYS A 270 -21.84 -24.17 -11.09
N LEU A 271 -21.72 -25.11 -10.15
CA LEU A 271 -20.52 -25.20 -9.28
C LEU A 271 -19.25 -25.43 -10.12
N ARG A 272 -19.33 -26.31 -11.12
CA ARG A 272 -18.21 -26.55 -12.06
C ARG A 272 -17.88 -25.32 -12.87
N ALA A 273 -18.87 -24.58 -13.35
CA ALA A 273 -18.66 -23.34 -14.09
C ALA A 273 -18.00 -22.25 -13.22
N ALA A 274 -18.46 -22.06 -11.97
CA ALA A 274 -17.86 -21.13 -11.03
C ALA A 274 -16.40 -21.50 -10.71
N ASN A 275 -16.14 -22.79 -10.40
CA ASN A 275 -14.77 -23.25 -10.14
C ASN A 275 -13.86 -23.09 -11.35
N ALA A 276 -14.38 -23.33 -12.57
CA ALA A 276 -13.60 -23.18 -13.81
C ALA A 276 -13.06 -21.73 -13.96
N ILE A 277 -13.81 -20.71 -13.54
CA ILE A 277 -13.37 -19.32 -13.60
C ILE A 277 -12.18 -19.10 -12.64
N LEU A 278 -12.25 -19.60 -11.40
CA LEU A 278 -11.16 -19.44 -10.43
C LEU A 278 -9.93 -20.27 -10.82
N PHE A 279 -10.11 -21.49 -11.31
CA PHE A 279 -9.00 -22.31 -11.79
C PHE A 279 -8.34 -21.71 -13.03
N GLN A 280 -9.12 -21.10 -13.93
CA GLN A 280 -8.54 -20.37 -15.07
C GLN A 280 -7.66 -19.20 -14.61
N LEU A 281 -8.06 -18.46 -13.56
CA LEU A 281 -7.22 -17.41 -12.99
C LEU A 281 -5.93 -17.98 -12.39
N ASN A 282 -6.01 -19.13 -11.73
CA ASN A 282 -4.83 -19.81 -11.19
C ASN A 282 -3.90 -20.30 -12.31
N ASP A 283 -4.45 -20.83 -13.42
CA ASP A 283 -3.70 -21.22 -14.61
C ASP A 283 -3.05 -20.02 -15.34
N GLU A 284 -3.66 -18.83 -15.25
CA GLU A 284 -3.08 -17.55 -15.71
C GLU A 284 -1.89 -17.08 -14.85
N GLY A 285 -1.59 -17.76 -13.71
CA GLY A 285 -0.44 -17.54 -12.85
C GLY A 285 -0.72 -16.74 -11.58
N TYR A 286 -1.97 -16.47 -11.24
CA TYR A 286 -2.32 -15.85 -9.97
C TYR A 286 -2.31 -16.88 -8.83
N SER A 287 -1.71 -16.52 -7.69
CA SER A 287 -1.76 -17.38 -6.50
C SER A 287 -3.18 -17.44 -5.92
N VAL A 288 -3.47 -18.47 -5.13
CA VAL A 288 -4.77 -18.60 -4.44
C VAL A 288 -5.01 -17.38 -3.53
N LEU A 289 -3.97 -16.92 -2.86
CA LEU A 289 -4.03 -15.73 -2.00
C LEU A 289 -4.35 -14.47 -2.80
N ASP A 290 -3.69 -14.26 -3.95
CA ASP A 290 -3.95 -13.11 -4.83
C ASP A 290 -5.40 -13.10 -5.34
N ILE A 291 -5.93 -14.26 -5.71
CA ILE A 291 -7.32 -14.39 -6.17
C ILE A 291 -8.29 -14.01 -5.04
N LEU A 292 -8.06 -14.50 -3.82
CA LEU A 292 -8.92 -14.20 -2.67
C LEU A 292 -8.82 -12.74 -2.22
N ASP A 293 -7.64 -12.14 -2.24
CA ASP A 293 -7.45 -10.72 -1.91
C ASP A 293 -8.14 -9.80 -2.92
N ASN A 294 -8.03 -10.12 -4.21
CA ASN A 294 -8.72 -9.36 -5.25
C ASN A 294 -10.25 -9.57 -5.19
N TYR A 295 -10.71 -10.79 -4.86
CA TYR A 295 -12.13 -11.06 -4.62
C TYR A 295 -12.66 -10.28 -3.40
N PHE A 296 -11.89 -10.20 -2.31
CA PHE A 296 -12.22 -9.35 -1.17
C PHE A 296 -12.40 -7.89 -1.58
N LEU A 297 -11.48 -7.35 -2.37
CA LEU A 297 -11.57 -5.98 -2.88
C LEU A 297 -12.84 -5.79 -3.75
N PHE A 298 -13.14 -6.74 -4.62
CA PHE A 298 -14.36 -6.75 -5.42
C PHE A 298 -15.62 -6.73 -4.54
N VAL A 299 -15.72 -7.61 -3.54
CA VAL A 299 -16.88 -7.69 -2.62
C VAL A 299 -17.08 -6.38 -1.86
N LYS A 300 -15.99 -5.74 -1.43
CA LYS A 300 -16.04 -4.43 -0.74
C LYS A 300 -16.66 -3.35 -1.63
N LEU A 301 -16.33 -3.34 -2.91
CA LEU A 301 -16.69 -2.25 -3.84
C LEU A 301 -17.99 -2.52 -4.61
N THR A 302 -18.38 -3.77 -4.79
CA THR A 302 -19.56 -4.13 -5.59
C THR A 302 -20.86 -3.67 -4.95
N PRO A 303 -21.83 -3.15 -5.72
CA PRO A 303 -23.19 -2.86 -5.26
C PRO A 303 -24.10 -4.09 -5.26
N LEU A 304 -23.63 -5.26 -5.73
CA LEU A 304 -24.45 -6.47 -5.89
C LEU A 304 -24.96 -7.03 -4.57
N PHE A 305 -24.24 -6.82 -3.48
CA PHE A 305 -24.55 -7.37 -2.17
C PHE A 305 -25.01 -6.30 -1.19
N ASP A 306 -25.87 -6.70 -0.25
CA ASP A 306 -26.15 -5.92 0.94
C ASP A 306 -25.00 -6.00 1.95
N GLU A 307 -24.98 -5.12 2.93
CA GLU A 307 -23.86 -5.02 3.89
C GLU A 307 -23.69 -6.30 4.73
N ASP A 308 -24.78 -6.97 5.11
CA ASP A 308 -24.73 -8.22 5.88
C ASP A 308 -24.11 -9.35 5.07
N THR A 309 -24.45 -9.45 3.79
CA THR A 309 -23.85 -10.43 2.86
C THR A 309 -22.39 -10.13 2.63
N LYS A 310 -22.02 -8.86 2.41
CA LYS A 310 -20.62 -8.45 2.29
C LYS A 310 -19.82 -8.85 3.52
N TYR A 311 -20.35 -8.60 4.73
CA TYR A 311 -19.68 -8.98 5.97
C TYR A 311 -19.46 -10.49 6.08
N ARG A 312 -20.47 -11.30 5.72
CA ARG A 312 -20.37 -12.77 5.76
C ARG A 312 -19.35 -13.29 4.77
N ILE A 313 -19.34 -12.77 3.54
CA ILE A 313 -18.33 -13.14 2.52
C ILE A 313 -16.94 -12.73 2.99
N THR A 314 -16.79 -11.51 3.47
CA THR A 314 -15.50 -10.99 3.99
C THR A 314 -14.98 -11.86 5.13
N SER A 315 -15.84 -12.24 6.08
CA SER A 315 -15.47 -13.14 7.17
C SER A 315 -14.98 -14.50 6.68
N LEU A 316 -15.61 -15.04 5.62
CA LEU A 316 -15.15 -16.28 4.98
C LEU A 316 -13.79 -16.12 4.30
N VAL A 317 -13.60 -15.06 3.51
CA VAL A 317 -12.31 -14.76 2.85
C VAL A 317 -11.18 -14.62 3.87
N CYS A 318 -11.39 -13.83 4.93
CA CYS A 318 -10.40 -13.67 6.00
C CYS A 318 -10.01 -14.99 6.66
N LYS A 319 -10.97 -15.93 6.79
CA LYS A 319 -10.73 -17.26 7.34
C LYS A 319 -9.74 -18.04 6.48
N TYR A 320 -9.91 -18.02 5.15
CA TYR A 320 -8.99 -18.67 4.22
C TYR A 320 -7.61 -18.01 4.21
N ILE A 321 -7.54 -16.68 4.14
CA ILE A 321 -6.28 -15.94 4.19
C ILE A 321 -5.50 -16.27 5.47
N THR A 322 -6.18 -16.38 6.63
CA THR A 322 -5.55 -16.74 7.90
C THR A 322 -4.97 -18.15 7.89
N ILE A 323 -5.61 -19.10 7.20
CA ILE A 323 -5.12 -20.47 7.06
C ILE A 323 -3.79 -20.48 6.28
N PHE A 324 -3.68 -19.70 5.21
CA PHE A 324 -2.48 -19.63 4.37
C PHE A 324 -1.26 -18.99 5.04
N HIS A 325 -1.42 -18.28 6.15
CA HIS A 325 -0.28 -17.86 6.95
C HIS A 325 0.46 -19.05 7.61
N ASN A 326 -0.23 -20.17 7.80
CA ASN A 326 0.32 -21.33 8.49
C ASN A 326 0.53 -22.55 7.59
N ILE A 327 -0.17 -22.63 6.47
CA ILE A 327 -0.20 -23.76 5.54
C ILE A 327 0.12 -23.25 4.14
N HIS A 328 0.80 -24.07 3.35
CA HIS A 328 1.07 -23.73 1.95
C HIS A 328 -0.23 -23.67 1.14
N GLU A 329 -0.32 -22.70 0.25
CA GLU A 329 -1.46 -22.53 -0.67
C GLU A 329 -1.59 -23.74 -1.59
N HIS A 330 -2.83 -24.20 -1.79
CA HIS A 330 -3.16 -25.26 -2.71
C HIS A 330 -4.44 -24.88 -3.49
N ASP A 331 -4.47 -25.15 -4.79
CA ASP A 331 -5.57 -24.83 -5.71
C ASP A 331 -6.92 -25.45 -5.30
N ILE A 332 -6.91 -26.60 -4.63
CA ILE A 332 -8.12 -27.26 -4.10
C ILE A 332 -8.89 -26.33 -3.13
N GLU A 333 -8.22 -25.40 -2.49
CA GLU A 333 -8.84 -24.45 -1.57
C GLU A 333 -9.79 -23.48 -2.28
N LEU A 334 -9.57 -23.21 -3.56
CA LEU A 334 -10.52 -22.42 -4.39
C LEU A 334 -11.86 -23.14 -4.53
N ALA A 335 -11.84 -24.46 -4.73
CA ALA A 335 -13.06 -25.25 -4.80
C ALA A 335 -13.77 -25.31 -3.44
N LEU A 336 -13.00 -25.49 -2.35
CA LEU A 336 -13.56 -25.47 -0.99
C LEU A 336 -14.14 -24.10 -0.63
N PHE A 337 -13.46 -23.02 -1.03
CA PHE A 337 -13.95 -21.65 -0.87
C PHE A 337 -15.28 -21.45 -1.59
N THR A 338 -15.38 -21.88 -2.87
CA THR A 338 -16.62 -21.78 -3.64
C THR A 338 -17.75 -22.55 -3.00
N ASN A 339 -17.51 -23.77 -2.52
CA ASN A 339 -18.50 -24.59 -1.83
C ASN A 339 -18.99 -23.92 -0.53
N ASN A 340 -18.08 -23.37 0.28
CA ASN A 340 -18.43 -22.66 1.49
C ASN A 340 -19.18 -21.34 1.21
N LEU A 341 -18.85 -20.66 0.10
CA LEU A 341 -19.53 -19.45 -0.34
C LEU A 341 -20.98 -19.73 -0.75
N LEU A 342 -21.23 -20.84 -1.46
CA LEU A 342 -22.58 -21.32 -1.77
C LEU A 342 -23.39 -21.61 -0.48
N GLY A 343 -22.77 -22.19 0.53
CA GLY A 343 -23.40 -22.46 1.83
C GLY A 343 -23.88 -21.21 2.57
N LEU A 344 -23.36 -20.02 2.23
CA LEU A 344 -23.78 -18.76 2.86
C LEU A 344 -25.17 -18.27 2.42
N ARG A 345 -25.83 -18.88 1.43
CA ARG A 345 -27.13 -18.47 0.84
C ARG A 345 -27.14 -16.94 0.59
N LEU A 346 -26.42 -16.53 -0.45
CA LEU A 346 -26.26 -15.12 -0.80
C LEU A 346 -27.60 -14.50 -1.24
N GLY A 347 -28.04 -13.44 -0.55
CA GLY A 347 -29.19 -12.63 -0.93
C GLY A 347 -28.80 -11.50 -1.88
N LEU A 348 -29.54 -11.32 -2.99
CA LEU A 348 -29.40 -10.17 -3.87
C LEU A 348 -30.13 -8.96 -3.27
N ARG A 349 -29.56 -7.74 -3.39
CA ARG A 349 -30.37 -6.52 -3.26
C ARG A 349 -31.37 -6.47 -4.42
N PRO A 350 -32.68 -6.23 -4.16
CA PRO A 350 -33.58 -5.90 -5.26
C PRO A 350 -33.05 -4.63 -5.95
N HIS A 351 -32.97 -4.66 -7.27
CA HIS A 351 -32.61 -3.50 -8.08
C HIS A 351 -33.63 -2.38 -7.82
N THR A 352 -33.33 -1.47 -6.90
CA THR A 352 -33.95 -0.16 -6.88
C THR A 352 -33.23 0.66 -7.94
N THR A 353 -33.87 0.83 -9.09
CA THR A 353 -33.57 1.89 -10.04
C THR A 353 -33.70 3.22 -9.31
N GLN A 354 -32.61 3.70 -8.74
CA GLN A 354 -32.52 5.11 -8.35
C GLN A 354 -32.34 5.92 -9.64
N SER A 355 -33.47 6.46 -10.11
CA SER A 355 -33.45 7.62 -10.99
C SER A 355 -32.74 8.75 -10.23
N TYR A 356 -31.59 9.15 -10.72
CA TYR A 356 -30.95 10.40 -10.33
C TYR A 356 -31.86 11.53 -10.86
N ASP A 357 -32.62 12.15 -9.97
CA ASP A 357 -33.16 13.48 -10.20
C ASP A 357 -32.05 14.48 -9.80
N PRO A 358 -31.66 15.38 -10.74
CA PRO A 358 -30.72 16.44 -10.41
C PRO A 358 -31.49 17.57 -9.71
N CYS A 359 -31.11 17.87 -8.49
CA CYS A 359 -31.29 19.18 -7.87
C CYS A 359 -29.94 19.81 -7.57
#